data_9ace0fdfa1a12753628c711377b52af1
#
_entry.id   9ace0fdfa1a12753628c711377b52af1
#
_cell.length_a   1.000
_cell.length_b   1.000
_cell.length_c   1.000
_cell.angle_alpha   90.00
_cell.angle_beta   90.00
_cell.angle_gamma   90.00
#
_symmetry.space_group_name_H-M   'P 1'
#
loop_
_entity.id
_entity.type
_entity.pdbx_description
1 polymer ?
#
loop_
_entity_poly.entity_id
_entity_poly.type
_entity_poly.pdbx_seq_one_letter_code
_entity_poly.pdbx_strand_id
1 'polypeptide(L)'
;MCESGLGDNRRFRRAIAHHSYIDQAIRARNDNESLSAYVAYDSGELAIEPGDLLCRGMRPNYQSLAARQSQMGVGARTHCDIVDKLDSDNNQIMLIGGNVRGWVRLKLLPADINDNGYLEAAPYNSRRIFAHLKLQADSIPNNALELSPSIQSLSCQEKGSLSRVVDSPNCS
;
A
#
# COMPACT_ATOMS: atom_id res chain seq x y z
N MET A 1 6.47 8.92 -12.38
CA MET A 1 7.40 8.40 -11.37
C MET A 1 8.48 9.40 -10.99
N CYS A 2 8.99 10.25 -11.87
CA CYS A 2 9.88 11.35 -11.46
C CYS A 2 9.20 12.33 -10.50
N GLU A 3 7.89 12.46 -10.57
CA GLU A 3 7.08 13.35 -9.72
C GLU A 3 6.69 12.72 -8.36
N SER A 4 6.92 11.43 -8.18
CA SER A 4 6.55 10.70 -6.95
C SER A 4 7.63 10.72 -5.86
N GLY A 5 8.71 11.46 -6.04
CA GLY A 5 9.83 11.48 -5.10
C GLY A 5 10.68 10.20 -5.07
N LEU A 6 10.27 9.14 -5.78
CA LEU A 6 11.05 7.90 -5.89
C LEU A 6 12.30 8.03 -6.79
N GLY A 7 12.46 9.20 -7.46
CA GLY A 7 13.66 9.57 -8.21
C GLY A 7 13.88 8.72 -9.46
N ASP A 8 14.68 7.68 -9.36
CA ASP A 8 15.17 6.90 -10.50
C ASP A 8 14.28 5.68 -10.81
N ASN A 9 14.01 5.43 -12.09
CA ASN A 9 13.30 4.23 -12.57
C ASN A 9 13.99 2.90 -12.16
N ARG A 10 15.26 2.94 -11.77
CA ARG A 10 15.99 1.79 -11.24
C ARG A 10 15.50 1.36 -9.86
N ARG A 11 14.94 2.29 -9.07
CA ARG A 11 14.43 2.00 -7.72
C ARG A 11 13.16 1.17 -7.72
N PHE A 12 12.29 1.35 -8.73
CA PHE A 12 11.07 0.58 -8.87
C PHE A 12 10.85 0.17 -10.33
N ARG A 13 11.05 -1.10 -10.61
CA ARG A 13 10.81 -1.66 -11.94
C ARG A 13 9.31 -1.86 -12.15
N ARG A 14 8.72 -1.09 -13.03
CA ARG A 14 7.31 -1.24 -13.42
C ARG A 14 7.05 -2.63 -13.98
N ALA A 15 5.94 -3.24 -13.54
CA ALA A 15 5.49 -4.52 -14.07
C ALA A 15 3.96 -4.55 -14.07
N ILE A 16 3.38 -5.21 -15.08
CA ILE A 16 1.93 -5.46 -15.15
C ILE A 16 1.52 -6.48 -14.09
N ALA A 17 2.39 -7.47 -13.84
CA ALA A 17 2.15 -8.53 -12.88
C ALA A 17 2.79 -8.19 -11.52
N HIS A 18 1.98 -8.16 -10.48
CA HIS A 18 2.43 -7.79 -9.13
C HIS A 18 3.54 -8.71 -8.59
N HIS A 19 3.54 -10.00 -8.93
CA HIS A 19 4.60 -10.92 -8.48
C HIS A 19 6.01 -10.44 -8.88
N SER A 20 6.15 -9.73 -9.99
CA SER A 20 7.46 -9.30 -10.47
C SER A 20 8.15 -8.30 -9.54
N TYR A 21 7.40 -7.31 -9.00
CA TYR A 21 7.98 -6.36 -8.05
C TYR A 21 8.02 -6.90 -6.62
N ILE A 22 7.15 -7.87 -6.29
CA ILE A 22 7.30 -8.63 -5.04
C ILE A 22 8.63 -9.37 -5.05
N ASP A 23 8.95 -10.08 -6.14
CA ASP A 23 10.22 -10.79 -6.30
C ASP A 23 11.42 -9.85 -6.25
N GLN A 24 11.29 -8.65 -6.81
CA GLN A 24 12.32 -7.61 -6.70
C GLN A 24 12.53 -7.18 -5.24
N ALA A 25 11.46 -6.94 -4.50
CA ALA A 25 11.55 -6.55 -3.09
C ALA A 25 12.11 -7.68 -2.20
N ILE A 26 11.85 -8.95 -2.54
CA ILE A 26 12.48 -10.11 -1.87
C ILE A 26 13.99 -10.13 -2.13
N ARG A 27 14.41 -9.92 -3.38
CA ARG A 27 15.85 -9.83 -3.70
C ARG A 27 16.52 -8.67 -2.96
N ALA A 28 15.87 -7.50 -2.95
CA ALA A 28 16.37 -6.33 -2.24
C ALA A 28 16.64 -6.63 -0.75
N ARG A 29 15.76 -7.40 -0.11
CA ARG A 29 15.97 -7.86 1.26
C ARG A 29 17.18 -8.80 1.37
N ASN A 30 17.25 -9.81 0.50
CA ASN A 30 18.29 -10.85 0.56
C ASN A 30 19.68 -10.30 0.24
N ASP A 31 19.77 -9.39 -0.73
CA ASP A 31 21.02 -8.83 -1.24
C ASP A 31 21.39 -7.51 -0.54
N ASN A 32 20.57 -7.06 0.43
CA ASN A 32 20.72 -5.78 1.14
C ASN A 32 20.83 -4.59 0.17
N GLU A 33 19.98 -4.56 -0.84
CA GLU A 33 20.02 -3.60 -1.95
C GLU A 33 19.41 -2.26 -1.54
N SER A 34 20.25 -1.29 -1.17
CA SER A 34 19.83 0.03 -0.68
C SER A 34 19.10 0.91 -1.70
N LEU A 35 19.16 0.57 -2.99
CA LEU A 35 18.55 1.34 -4.07
C LEU A 35 17.11 0.91 -4.42
N SER A 36 16.60 -0.19 -3.85
CA SER A 36 15.24 -0.62 -4.12
C SER A 36 14.23 0.32 -3.46
N ALA A 37 13.14 0.65 -4.16
CA ALA A 37 12.06 1.45 -3.57
C ALA A 37 11.31 0.68 -2.48
N TYR A 38 11.32 -0.64 -2.53
CA TYR A 38 10.65 -1.51 -1.57
C TYR A 38 11.53 -2.66 -1.15
N VAL A 39 11.42 -3.02 0.13
CA VAL A 39 12.01 -4.24 0.71
C VAL A 39 10.88 -5.10 1.27
N ALA A 40 10.91 -6.42 1.01
CA ALA A 40 9.83 -7.32 1.40
C ALA A 40 10.03 -7.91 2.80
N TYR A 41 8.95 -7.95 3.58
CA TYR A 41 8.87 -8.55 4.92
C TYR A 41 7.64 -9.44 5.04
N ASP A 42 7.62 -10.34 6.00
CA ASP A 42 6.39 -11.05 6.36
C ASP A 42 5.37 -10.08 6.98
N SER A 43 4.10 -10.43 6.90
CA SER A 43 3.04 -9.68 7.58
C SER A 43 3.31 -9.68 9.09
N GLY A 44 3.19 -8.49 9.71
CA GLY A 44 3.41 -8.32 11.15
C GLY A 44 4.87 -8.26 11.60
N GLU A 45 5.85 -8.38 10.70
CA GLU A 45 7.28 -8.29 11.03
C GLU A 45 7.72 -6.84 11.32
N LEU A 46 7.14 -5.88 10.60
CA LEU A 46 7.39 -4.44 10.78
C LEU A 46 6.09 -3.67 10.87
N ALA A 47 6.15 -2.48 11.46
CA ALA A 47 5.06 -1.52 11.46
C ALA A 47 4.68 -1.14 10.02
N ILE A 48 3.38 -1.20 9.73
CA ILE A 48 2.82 -0.73 8.47
C ILE A 48 2.77 0.80 8.50
N GLU A 49 3.12 1.44 7.38
CA GLU A 49 3.08 2.90 7.22
C GLU A 49 2.43 3.29 5.89
N PRO A 50 1.92 4.53 5.76
CA PRO A 50 1.45 5.04 4.48
C PRO A 50 2.51 4.93 3.37
N GLY A 51 2.09 4.51 2.17
CA GLY A 51 2.98 4.24 1.04
C GLY A 51 3.50 2.81 0.95
N ASP A 52 3.40 2.01 2.00
CA ASP A 52 3.71 0.59 1.95
C ASP A 52 2.76 -0.18 1.03
N LEU A 53 3.16 -1.37 0.58
CA LEU A 53 2.29 -2.26 -0.19
C LEU A 53 1.96 -3.52 0.61
N LEU A 54 0.68 -3.83 0.73
CA LEU A 54 0.22 -5.08 1.31
C LEU A 54 -0.21 -6.05 0.21
N CYS A 55 0.46 -7.20 0.13
CA CYS A 55 0.32 -8.14 -0.98
C CYS A 55 -0.31 -9.46 -0.56
N ARG A 56 -1.27 -9.97 -1.37
CA ARG A 56 -1.92 -11.27 -1.19
C ARG A 56 -1.82 -12.12 -2.44
N GLY A 57 -1.75 -13.44 -2.26
CA GLY A 57 -1.83 -14.41 -3.33
C GLY A 57 -3.27 -14.60 -3.78
N MET A 58 -3.48 -14.68 -5.09
CA MET A 58 -4.77 -15.04 -5.67
C MET A 58 -4.79 -16.53 -6.05
N ARG A 59 -3.77 -16.98 -6.76
CA ARG A 59 -3.49 -18.37 -7.09
C ARG A 59 -2.01 -18.50 -7.48
N PRO A 60 -1.16 -19.26 -6.80
CA PRO A 60 -1.45 -19.93 -5.51
C PRO A 60 -1.74 -18.93 -4.39
N ASN A 61 -2.40 -19.39 -3.33
CA ASN A 61 -2.64 -18.59 -2.13
C ASN A 61 -1.44 -18.74 -1.19
N TYR A 62 -0.47 -17.82 -1.31
CA TYR A 62 0.70 -17.80 -0.43
C TYR A 62 0.30 -17.50 1.02
N GLN A 63 0.94 -18.19 1.96
CA GLN A 63 0.73 -18.02 3.40
C GLN A 63 1.87 -17.24 4.07
N SER A 64 3.04 -17.14 3.41
CA SER A 64 4.22 -16.45 3.92
C SER A 64 5.09 -15.93 2.77
N LEU A 65 6.00 -15.03 3.10
CA LEU A 65 7.01 -14.54 2.18
C LEU A 65 7.93 -15.68 1.71
N ALA A 66 8.31 -16.60 2.61
CA ALA A 66 9.14 -17.76 2.28
C ALA A 66 8.49 -18.65 1.22
N ALA A 67 7.15 -18.84 1.25
CA ALA A 67 6.44 -19.59 0.23
C ALA A 67 6.55 -18.92 -1.16
N ARG A 68 6.54 -17.61 -1.26
CA ARG A 68 6.80 -16.90 -2.51
C ARG A 68 8.27 -16.97 -2.90
N GLN A 69 9.18 -16.82 -1.95
CA GLN A 69 10.61 -16.85 -2.19
C GLN A 69 11.06 -18.16 -2.85
N SER A 70 10.49 -19.31 -2.45
CA SER A 70 10.76 -20.59 -3.08
C SER A 70 10.29 -20.71 -4.54
N GLN A 71 9.46 -19.77 -5.00
CA GLN A 71 8.88 -19.74 -6.35
C GLN A 71 9.19 -18.44 -7.10
N MET A 72 10.24 -17.72 -6.71
CA MET A 72 10.66 -16.50 -7.44
C MET A 72 10.90 -16.78 -8.93
N GLY A 73 10.46 -15.85 -9.77
CA GLY A 73 10.54 -15.98 -11.23
C GLY A 73 9.39 -16.79 -11.84
N VAL A 74 8.65 -17.56 -11.05
CA VAL A 74 7.45 -18.26 -11.53
C VAL A 74 6.26 -17.30 -11.53
N GLY A 75 5.52 -17.26 -12.64
CA GLY A 75 4.32 -16.45 -12.76
C GLY A 75 3.27 -16.80 -11.71
N ALA A 76 2.75 -15.78 -11.03
CA ALA A 76 1.72 -15.95 -9.99
C ALA A 76 0.68 -14.83 -10.06
N ARG A 77 -0.58 -15.18 -9.82
CA ARG A 77 -1.66 -14.19 -9.67
C ARG A 77 -1.65 -13.64 -8.26
N THR A 78 -0.99 -12.51 -8.09
CA THR A 78 -0.91 -11.78 -6.83
C THR A 78 -1.57 -10.41 -6.97
N HIS A 79 -1.88 -9.78 -5.86
CA HIS A 79 -2.40 -8.41 -5.83
C HIS A 79 -1.82 -7.68 -4.65
N CYS A 80 -1.37 -6.45 -4.87
CA CYS A 80 -0.90 -5.57 -3.82
C CYS A 80 -1.75 -4.29 -3.84
N ASP A 81 -2.08 -3.82 -2.66
CA ASP A 81 -2.76 -2.56 -2.44
C ASP A 81 -1.82 -1.61 -1.70
N ILE A 82 -1.88 -0.32 -2.01
CA ILE A 82 -1.08 0.72 -1.35
C ILE A 82 -1.76 1.09 -0.04
N VAL A 83 -0.99 1.16 1.04
CA VAL A 83 -1.45 1.73 2.32
C VAL A 83 -1.59 3.23 2.16
N ASP A 84 -2.81 3.71 2.36
CA ASP A 84 -3.13 5.13 2.37
C ASP A 84 -3.06 5.70 3.79
N LYS A 85 -3.77 5.05 4.72
CA LYS A 85 -3.95 5.54 6.08
C LYS A 85 -4.11 4.40 7.07
N LEU A 86 -3.63 4.62 8.29
CA LEU A 86 -3.90 3.78 9.45
C LEU A 86 -4.95 4.45 10.33
N ASP A 87 -6.01 3.75 10.61
CA ASP A 87 -7.08 4.16 11.54
C ASP A 87 -7.03 3.26 12.77
N SER A 88 -6.13 3.63 13.70
CA SER A 88 -5.91 2.87 14.92
C SER A 88 -7.12 2.91 15.86
N ASP A 89 -7.91 3.98 15.82
CA ASP A 89 -9.09 4.13 16.69
C ASP A 89 -10.19 3.12 16.31
N ASN A 90 -10.27 2.76 15.03
CA ASN A 90 -11.24 1.80 14.49
C ASN A 90 -10.62 0.44 14.15
N ASN A 91 -9.35 0.22 14.48
CA ASN A 91 -8.61 -1.00 14.11
C ASN A 91 -8.74 -1.34 12.62
N GLN A 92 -8.43 -0.37 11.77
CA GLN A 92 -8.54 -0.51 10.32
C GLN A 92 -7.32 0.03 9.59
N ILE A 93 -7.05 -0.55 8.43
CA ILE A 93 -6.05 -0.06 7.49
C ILE A 93 -6.78 0.33 6.20
N MET A 94 -6.62 1.57 5.76
CA MET A 94 -7.16 2.07 4.51
C MET A 94 -6.18 1.76 3.38
N LEU A 95 -6.67 1.08 2.35
CA LEU A 95 -5.86 0.64 1.21
C LEU A 95 -6.44 1.16 -0.10
N ILE A 96 -5.58 1.57 -1.02
CA ILE A 96 -5.95 1.90 -2.39
C ILE A 96 -5.45 0.78 -3.32
N GLY A 97 -6.40 0.14 -4.00
CA GLY A 97 -6.12 -0.93 -4.96
C GLY A 97 -6.43 -0.51 -6.39
N GLY A 98 -5.44 -0.66 -7.28
CA GLY A 98 -5.63 -0.47 -8.71
C GLY A 98 -6.17 -1.73 -9.41
N ASN A 99 -6.90 -1.54 -10.51
CA ASN A 99 -7.45 -2.61 -11.35
C ASN A 99 -8.32 -3.64 -10.59
N VAL A 100 -9.06 -3.17 -9.59
CA VAL A 100 -10.02 -4.00 -8.86
C VAL A 100 -11.33 -4.01 -9.64
N ARG A 101 -11.54 -5.02 -10.48
CA ARG A 101 -12.65 -5.09 -11.44
C ARG A 101 -12.69 -3.88 -12.40
N GLY A 102 -11.50 -3.45 -12.88
CA GLY A 102 -11.36 -2.31 -13.79
C GLY A 102 -11.36 -0.93 -13.13
N TRP A 103 -11.42 -0.85 -11.79
CA TRP A 103 -11.49 0.41 -11.06
C TRP A 103 -10.33 0.57 -10.07
N VAL A 104 -10.06 1.81 -9.68
CA VAL A 104 -9.30 2.13 -8.47
C VAL A 104 -10.29 2.16 -7.30
N ARG A 105 -9.98 1.46 -6.22
CA ARG A 105 -10.89 1.32 -5.08
C ARG A 105 -10.18 1.56 -3.77
N LEU A 106 -10.82 2.33 -2.92
CA LEU A 106 -10.52 2.38 -1.50
C LEU A 106 -11.10 1.12 -0.83
N LYS A 107 -10.33 0.53 0.06
CA LYS A 107 -10.71 -0.63 0.87
C LYS A 107 -10.40 -0.33 2.33
N LEU A 108 -11.30 -0.72 3.20
CA LEU A 108 -11.07 -0.76 4.64
C LEU A 108 -10.81 -2.21 5.03
N LEU A 109 -9.60 -2.49 5.52
CA LEU A 109 -9.26 -3.79 6.05
C LEU A 109 -9.30 -3.74 7.57
N PRO A 110 -10.06 -4.65 8.22
CA PRO A 110 -9.93 -4.86 9.64
C PRO A 110 -8.48 -5.22 9.97
N ALA A 111 -7.99 -4.76 11.10
CA ALA A 111 -6.65 -5.04 11.58
C ALA A 111 -6.69 -5.26 13.08
N ASP A 112 -5.78 -6.09 13.57
CA ASP A 112 -5.58 -6.31 15.00
C ASP A 112 -4.16 -5.89 15.38
N ILE A 113 -3.94 -5.58 16.65
CA ILE A 113 -2.59 -5.35 17.16
C ILE A 113 -1.96 -6.71 17.43
N ASN A 114 -0.84 -7.00 16.79
CA ASN A 114 -0.09 -8.23 16.99
C ASN A 114 0.78 -8.19 18.26
N ASP A 115 1.45 -9.30 18.57
CA ASP A 115 2.32 -9.44 19.75
C ASP A 115 3.50 -8.43 19.78
N ASN A 116 3.87 -7.88 18.62
CA ASN A 116 4.90 -6.84 18.48
C ASN A 116 4.34 -5.41 18.68
N GLY A 117 3.05 -5.25 18.92
CA GLY A 117 2.38 -3.95 19.05
C GLY A 117 2.10 -3.25 17.74
N TYR A 118 2.19 -3.94 16.59
CA TYR A 118 1.91 -3.39 15.27
C TYR A 118 0.51 -3.77 14.78
N LEU A 119 -0.12 -2.87 14.02
CA LEU A 119 -1.33 -3.21 13.28
C LEU A 119 -1.00 -4.27 12.21
N GLU A 120 -1.69 -5.39 12.26
CA GLU A 120 -1.62 -6.45 11.27
C GLU A 120 -2.98 -6.61 10.59
N ALA A 121 -2.98 -6.57 9.26
CA ALA A 121 -4.21 -6.69 8.48
C ALA A 121 -4.84 -8.09 8.61
N ALA A 122 -6.11 -8.14 8.94
CA ALA A 122 -6.89 -9.36 8.93
C ALA A 122 -6.99 -9.97 7.52
N PRO A 123 -7.18 -11.30 7.40
CA PRO A 123 -7.35 -11.93 6.10
C PRO A 123 -8.53 -11.35 5.33
N TYR A 124 -8.31 -11.00 4.06
CA TYR A 124 -9.35 -10.50 3.18
C TYR A 124 -9.86 -11.62 2.26
N ASN A 125 -11.15 -11.93 2.34
CA ASN A 125 -11.75 -13.05 1.60
C ASN A 125 -10.96 -14.37 1.77
N SER A 126 -10.64 -14.74 3.00
CA SER A 126 -9.86 -15.93 3.36
C SER A 126 -8.44 -15.95 2.78
N ARG A 127 -7.90 -14.79 2.36
CA ARG A 127 -6.54 -14.64 1.84
C ARG A 127 -5.74 -13.74 2.76
N ARG A 128 -4.65 -14.29 3.28
CA ARG A 128 -3.72 -13.52 4.11
C ARG A 128 -2.92 -12.55 3.27
N ILE A 129 -2.50 -11.45 3.91
CA ILE A 129 -1.36 -10.69 3.45
C ILE A 129 -0.12 -11.55 3.71
N PHE A 130 0.57 -11.96 2.66
CA PHE A 130 1.75 -12.80 2.77
C PHE A 130 3.05 -12.01 2.63
N ALA A 131 2.97 -10.81 2.09
CA ALA A 131 4.11 -9.92 1.95
C ALA A 131 3.70 -8.48 2.25
N HIS A 132 4.49 -7.85 3.11
CA HIS A 132 4.51 -6.44 3.40
C HIS A 132 5.74 -5.85 2.69
N LEU A 133 5.54 -5.02 1.66
CA LEU A 133 6.63 -4.34 0.99
C LEU A 133 6.78 -2.96 1.62
N LYS A 134 7.84 -2.81 2.40
CA LYS A 134 8.17 -1.58 3.11
C LYS A 134 8.77 -0.57 2.16
N LEU A 135 8.18 0.62 2.09
CA LEU A 135 8.69 1.73 1.28
C LEU A 135 10.03 2.24 1.84
N GLN A 136 11.02 2.36 0.98
CA GLN A 136 12.35 2.92 1.30
C GLN A 136 12.42 4.39 0.90
N ALA A 137 11.63 5.23 1.57
CA ALA A 137 11.56 6.69 1.39
C ALA A 137 11.29 7.36 2.74
N ASP A 138 11.30 8.68 2.76
CA ASP A 138 10.89 9.43 3.94
C ASP A 138 9.46 9.08 4.35
N SER A 139 9.19 9.12 5.65
CA SER A 139 7.88 8.81 6.21
C SER A 139 6.80 9.71 5.61
N ILE A 140 5.68 9.11 5.21
CA ILE A 140 4.52 9.80 4.66
C ILE A 140 3.53 10.05 5.80
N PRO A 141 3.07 11.30 6.01
CA PRO A 141 2.05 11.59 7.01
C PRO A 141 0.77 10.78 6.78
N ASN A 142 0.15 10.32 7.87
CA ASN A 142 -1.07 9.50 7.81
C ASN A 142 -2.28 10.19 7.15
N ASN A 143 -2.23 11.50 7.01
CA ASN A 143 -3.25 12.33 6.34
C ASN A 143 -2.75 12.96 5.03
N ALA A 144 -1.70 12.43 4.43
CA ALA A 144 -1.09 13.02 3.23
C ALA A 144 -2.05 13.12 2.04
N LEU A 145 -2.96 12.14 1.89
CA LEU A 145 -3.94 12.15 0.80
C LEU A 145 -4.94 13.29 0.98
N GLU A 146 -5.46 13.50 2.18
CA GLU A 146 -6.40 14.59 2.48
C GLU A 146 -5.77 15.98 2.27
N LEU A 147 -4.46 16.08 2.46
CA LEU A 147 -3.71 17.33 2.25
C LEU A 147 -3.31 17.56 0.79
N SER A 148 -3.55 16.61 -0.10
CA SER A 148 -3.17 16.76 -1.51
C SER A 148 -4.02 17.84 -2.19
N PRO A 149 -3.43 18.74 -3.02
CA PRO A 149 -4.18 19.80 -3.70
C PRO A 149 -5.34 19.28 -4.54
N SER A 150 -5.18 18.11 -5.17
CA SER A 150 -6.22 17.48 -5.98
C SER A 150 -7.45 17.07 -5.17
N ILE A 151 -7.25 16.48 -3.99
CA ILE A 151 -8.36 16.08 -3.10
C ILE A 151 -9.02 17.32 -2.50
N GLN A 152 -8.25 18.31 -2.09
CA GLN A 152 -8.78 19.56 -1.56
C GLN A 152 -9.63 20.30 -2.60
N SER A 153 -9.19 20.34 -3.86
CA SER A 153 -9.96 20.96 -4.94
C SER A 153 -11.29 20.26 -5.21
N LEU A 154 -11.32 18.91 -5.16
CA LEU A 154 -12.54 18.13 -5.30
C LEU A 154 -13.54 18.41 -4.17
N SER A 155 -13.06 18.47 -2.93
CA SER A 155 -13.92 18.77 -1.77
C SER A 155 -14.50 20.19 -1.82
N CYS A 156 -13.79 21.15 -2.40
CA CYS A 156 -14.31 22.48 -2.64
C CYS A 156 -15.40 22.52 -3.72
N GLN A 157 -15.25 21.72 -4.80
CA GLN A 157 -16.24 21.63 -5.87
C GLN A 157 -17.57 21.04 -5.38
N GLU A 158 -17.54 20.01 -4.55
CA GLU A 158 -18.76 19.42 -3.97
C GLU A 158 -19.51 20.39 -3.04
N LYS A 159 -18.77 21.17 -2.25
CA LYS A 159 -19.36 22.20 -1.38
C LYS A 159 -19.99 23.33 -2.17
N GLY A 160 -19.45 23.70 -3.33
CA GLY A 160 -20.01 24.72 -4.22
C GLY A 160 -21.32 24.29 -4.91
N SER A 161 -21.58 22.99 -5.06
CA SER A 161 -22.81 22.45 -5.66
C SER A 161 -23.99 22.35 -4.68
N LEU A 162 -23.72 22.31 -3.38
CA LEU A 162 -24.72 22.31 -2.32
C LEU A 162 -24.71 23.70 -1.64
N SER A 163 -25.36 24.67 -2.29
CA SER A 163 -25.47 26.04 -1.77
C SER A 163 -26.11 26.08 -0.38
N ARG A 164 -25.35 26.46 0.62
CA ARG A 164 -25.57 27.50 1.63
C ARG A 164 -24.54 27.41 2.75
N VAL A 165 -23.64 28.36 2.70
CA VAL A 165 -23.01 29.02 3.86
C VAL A 165 -22.44 28.13 4.95
N VAL A 166 -21.14 27.84 4.87
CA VAL A 166 -20.20 28.16 5.96
C VAL A 166 -18.89 28.56 5.28
N ASP A 167 -18.42 29.77 5.53
CA ASP A 167 -17.13 30.27 5.11
C ASP A 167 -16.02 29.31 5.57
N SER A 168 -15.44 28.62 4.63
CA SER A 168 -14.21 27.86 4.86
C SER A 168 -13.04 28.70 4.32
N PRO A 169 -12.10 29.16 5.15
CA PRO A 169 -11.10 30.16 4.76
C PRO A 169 -10.06 29.69 3.74
N ASN A 170 -10.17 28.46 3.22
CA ASN A 170 -9.14 27.84 2.36
C ASN A 170 -9.62 27.47 0.95
N CYS A 171 -10.80 27.92 0.51
CA CYS A 171 -11.28 27.70 -0.85
C CYS A 171 -11.24 29.01 -1.65
N SER A 172 -10.08 29.57 -1.91
CA SER A 172 -9.87 30.71 -2.82
C SER A 172 -9.10 30.30 -4.06
#